data_f50ca4f46a43a0e8bf2328b09d879e85
#
_entry.id   f50ca4f46a43a0e8bf2328b09d879e85
#
_cell.length_a   1.000
_cell.length_b   1.000
_cell.length_c   1.000
_cell.angle_alpha   90.00
_cell.angle_beta   90.00
_cell.angle_gamma   90.00
#
_symmetry.space_group_name_H-M   'P 1'
#
loop_
_entity.id
_entity.type
_entity.pdbx_description
1 polymer ?
#
loop_
_entity_poly.entity_id
_entity_poly.type
_entity_poly.pdbx_seq_one_letter_code
_entity_poly.pdbx_strand_id
1 'polypeptide(L)'
;MEFETDETLPGQPLTLRMTLLVPTFLPEPPVWPSFDAPNLRVRLPSRATGPVSGRVEGQTWSGLSRRWQIAPLAPGAYTLPASQIAVTWADPDAPGGAPLRTTLTTPAIDFRAIVPEGAEDLSPFIAAADLTLERRIEGEPQGMTAGEALSVTLTATIEGASPMLLPPLAPPPAIEGLAAYPDEPELVETQARGRLSGTRTERISLLAQGGGAGELPALALRWWDIDEARVKTAEVPAVAISVEGPPAASAAAPDPAARLRLALWVGAGVAAALLALWLARRAAPPLRRGLAARRAARLASAAHAWAGLQAALRARDAAALRPALDLWASRVAGDQRQAPAVQSAL
;
A
#
# COMPACT_ATOMS: atom_id res chain seq x y z
N MET A 1 -37.98 -5.73 20.60
CA MET A 1 -37.01 -5.77 19.49
C MET A 1 -37.74 -6.36 18.29
N GLU A 2 -37.64 -5.69 17.15
CA GLU A 2 -38.33 -6.05 15.90
C GLU A 2 -37.29 -6.21 14.81
N PHE A 3 -37.31 -7.33 14.08
CA PHE A 3 -36.47 -7.58 12.91
C PHE A 3 -37.39 -7.82 11.73
N GLU A 4 -37.11 -7.19 10.62
CA GLU A 4 -38.05 -7.06 9.49
C GLU A 4 -38.38 -8.42 8.88
N THR A 5 -37.38 -9.24 8.63
CA THR A 5 -37.51 -10.62 8.13
C THR A 5 -36.21 -11.39 8.43
N ASP A 6 -36.27 -12.70 8.34
CA ASP A 6 -35.13 -13.60 8.52
C ASP A 6 -34.39 -13.98 7.20
N GLU A 7 -34.88 -13.47 6.06
CA GLU A 7 -34.26 -13.70 4.77
C GLU A 7 -34.09 -12.38 3.97
N THR A 8 -33.00 -12.26 3.26
CA THR A 8 -32.72 -11.14 2.37
C THR A 8 -31.78 -11.56 1.22
N LEU A 9 -31.49 -10.62 0.31
CA LEU A 9 -30.50 -10.79 -0.73
C LEU A 9 -29.15 -10.21 -0.27
N PRO A 10 -28.00 -10.73 -0.74
CA PRO A 10 -26.72 -10.09 -0.50
C PRO A 10 -26.74 -8.63 -0.98
N GLY A 11 -26.26 -7.72 -0.12
CA GLY A 11 -26.26 -6.28 -0.38
C GLY A 11 -27.55 -5.54 0.00
N GLN A 12 -28.68 -6.23 0.23
CA GLN A 12 -29.94 -5.61 0.59
C GLN A 12 -30.08 -5.48 2.12
N PRO A 13 -30.39 -4.28 2.63
CA PRO A 13 -30.45 -4.04 4.06
C PRO A 13 -31.76 -4.53 4.68
N LEU A 14 -31.65 -5.17 5.83
CA LEU A 14 -32.74 -5.44 6.77
C LEU A 14 -32.79 -4.37 7.85
N THR A 15 -33.99 -4.04 8.31
CA THR A 15 -34.16 -3.10 9.42
C THR A 15 -34.28 -3.83 10.74
N LEU A 16 -33.36 -3.55 11.66
CA LEU A 16 -33.49 -3.91 13.09
C LEU A 16 -33.96 -2.68 13.86
N ARG A 17 -35.06 -2.80 14.57
CA ARG A 17 -35.60 -1.78 15.47
C ARG A 17 -35.57 -2.28 16.92
N MET A 18 -34.96 -1.49 17.79
CA MET A 18 -35.06 -1.71 19.24
C MET A 18 -35.79 -0.55 19.90
N THR A 19 -36.76 -0.89 20.74
CA THR A 19 -37.49 0.08 21.54
C THR A 19 -37.23 -0.22 23.01
N LEU A 20 -36.74 0.80 23.70
CA LEU A 20 -36.46 0.79 25.12
C LEU A 20 -37.45 1.74 25.82
N LEU A 21 -38.19 1.22 26.77
CA LEU A 21 -39.15 1.98 27.57
C LEU A 21 -38.78 1.90 29.05
N VAL A 22 -38.97 3.00 29.76
CA VAL A 22 -38.79 3.11 31.21
C VAL A 22 -40.02 3.77 31.84
N PRO A 23 -40.35 3.52 33.11
CA PRO A 23 -41.58 4.05 33.74
C PRO A 23 -41.55 5.57 33.87
N THR A 24 -40.37 6.20 33.85
CA THR A 24 -40.19 7.64 34.05
C THR A 24 -39.50 8.27 32.82
N PHE A 25 -38.22 8.63 32.94
CA PHE A 25 -37.44 9.19 31.86
C PHE A 25 -35.96 8.72 31.97
N LEU A 26 -35.25 8.82 30.88
CA LEU A 26 -33.83 8.49 30.78
C LEU A 26 -32.99 9.74 31.03
N PRO A 27 -32.28 9.90 32.18
CA PRO A 27 -31.40 11.02 32.44
C PRO A 27 -30.11 10.92 31.61
N GLU A 28 -29.73 9.72 31.19
CA GLU A 28 -28.59 9.43 30.33
C GLU A 28 -29.01 8.59 29.13
N PRO A 29 -28.43 8.79 27.95
CA PRO A 29 -28.71 7.93 26.81
C PRO A 29 -28.32 6.47 27.08
N PRO A 30 -29.10 5.48 26.63
CA PRO A 30 -28.71 4.07 26.73
C PRO A 30 -27.44 3.78 25.94
N VAL A 31 -26.63 2.85 26.43
CA VAL A 31 -25.48 2.33 25.68
C VAL A 31 -26.00 1.21 24.76
N TRP A 32 -26.14 1.56 23.48
CA TRP A 32 -26.64 0.63 22.49
C TRP A 32 -25.54 -0.33 22.01
N PRO A 33 -25.87 -1.58 21.67
CA PRO A 33 -24.92 -2.53 21.14
C PRO A 33 -24.41 -2.14 19.74
N SER A 34 -23.20 -2.58 19.41
CA SER A 34 -22.71 -2.66 18.05
C SER A 34 -22.99 -4.06 17.50
N PHE A 35 -23.37 -4.12 16.22
CA PHE A 35 -23.62 -5.37 15.49
C PHE A 35 -22.56 -5.63 14.42
N ASP A 36 -21.38 -5.05 14.55
CA ASP A 36 -20.28 -5.23 13.60
C ASP A 36 -19.85 -6.70 13.55
N ALA A 37 -19.90 -7.28 12.36
CA ALA A 37 -19.47 -8.64 12.10
C ALA A 37 -18.87 -8.76 10.69
N PRO A 38 -18.02 -9.77 10.42
CA PRO A 38 -17.48 -10.03 9.10
C PRO A 38 -18.60 -10.20 8.06
N ASN A 39 -18.40 -9.64 6.86
CA ASN A 39 -19.37 -9.67 5.76
C ASN A 39 -20.75 -9.08 6.08
N LEU A 40 -20.81 -8.23 7.10
CA LEU A 40 -22.03 -7.57 7.52
C LEU A 40 -21.79 -6.06 7.55
N ARG A 41 -22.55 -5.31 6.78
CA ARG A 41 -22.54 -3.85 6.80
C ARG A 41 -23.65 -3.33 7.69
N VAL A 42 -23.26 -2.70 8.80
CA VAL A 42 -24.19 -2.10 9.74
C VAL A 42 -24.16 -0.58 9.61
N ARG A 43 -25.34 0.02 9.43
CA ARG A 43 -25.50 1.48 9.30
C ARG A 43 -26.55 2.01 10.24
N LEU A 44 -26.35 3.23 10.69
CA LEU A 44 -27.35 4.02 11.36
C LEU A 44 -27.94 5.03 10.35
N PRO A 45 -29.21 4.90 9.98
CA PRO A 45 -29.83 5.88 9.09
C PRO A 45 -29.91 7.25 9.76
N SER A 46 -30.12 8.29 8.97
CA SER A 46 -30.40 9.62 9.50
C SER A 46 -31.64 9.54 10.43
N ARG A 47 -31.55 10.15 11.62
CA ARG A 47 -32.57 10.06 12.67
C ARG A 47 -32.82 8.59 13.11
N ALA A 48 -31.75 7.80 13.24
CA ALA A 48 -31.83 6.43 13.68
C ALA A 48 -32.47 6.29 15.07
N THR A 49 -32.27 7.25 15.95
CA THR A 49 -32.79 7.26 17.32
C THR A 49 -33.84 8.38 17.47
N GLY A 50 -34.95 8.06 18.08
CA GLY A 50 -36.01 9.01 18.37
C GLY A 50 -36.78 8.67 19.66
N PRO A 51 -37.42 9.65 20.28
CA PRO A 51 -38.25 9.44 21.45
C PRO A 51 -39.47 8.61 21.09
N VAL A 52 -39.94 7.79 22.05
CA VAL A 52 -41.10 6.97 21.92
C VAL A 52 -41.81 6.88 23.30
N SER A 53 -43.09 6.72 23.28
CA SER A 53 -43.88 6.36 24.46
C SER A 53 -44.75 5.15 24.14
N GLY A 54 -45.05 4.36 25.17
CA GLY A 54 -45.90 3.16 25.05
C GLY A 54 -46.60 2.87 26.34
N ARG A 55 -47.66 2.04 26.28
CA ARG A 55 -48.34 1.54 27.47
C ARG A 55 -47.76 0.19 27.89
N VAL A 56 -47.33 0.14 29.14
CA VAL A 56 -46.88 -1.11 29.80
C VAL A 56 -47.71 -1.28 31.06
N GLU A 57 -48.44 -2.38 31.16
CA GLU A 57 -49.34 -2.70 32.31
C GLU A 57 -50.31 -1.55 32.66
N GLY A 58 -50.81 -0.86 31.64
CA GLY A 58 -51.78 0.24 31.81
C GLY A 58 -51.15 1.60 32.11
N GLN A 59 -49.87 1.67 32.41
CA GLN A 59 -49.13 2.93 32.65
C GLN A 59 -48.43 3.40 31.39
N THR A 60 -48.25 4.73 31.26
CA THR A 60 -47.53 5.31 30.14
C THR A 60 -46.02 5.34 30.48
N TRP A 61 -45.22 4.65 29.68
CA TRP A 61 -43.77 4.62 29.76
C TRP A 61 -43.15 5.46 28.65
N SER A 62 -41.99 6.07 28.93
CA SER A 62 -41.26 6.88 27.97
C SER A 62 -39.96 6.19 27.61
N GLY A 63 -39.39 6.49 26.44
CA GLY A 63 -38.13 5.88 26.08
C GLY A 63 -37.60 6.31 24.73
N LEU A 64 -36.74 5.48 24.17
CA LEU A 64 -36.09 5.69 22.89
C LEU A 64 -36.27 4.45 22.00
N SER A 65 -36.52 4.72 20.72
CA SER A 65 -36.45 3.70 19.68
C SER A 65 -35.24 3.98 18.81
N ARG A 66 -34.43 2.93 18.48
CA ARG A 66 -33.30 3.03 17.59
C ARG A 66 -33.40 2.01 16.47
N ARG A 67 -33.02 2.43 15.26
CA ARG A 67 -33.01 1.60 14.05
C ARG A 67 -31.62 1.42 13.52
N TRP A 68 -31.33 0.21 13.05
CA TRP A 68 -30.14 -0.14 12.29
C TRP A 68 -30.55 -0.68 10.94
N GLN A 69 -29.77 -0.40 9.93
CA GLN A 69 -29.79 -1.08 8.63
C GLN A 69 -28.64 -2.07 8.59
N ILE A 70 -28.96 -3.33 8.40
CA ILE A 70 -28.02 -4.45 8.44
C ILE A 70 -28.05 -5.15 7.10
N ALA A 71 -26.98 -5.05 6.32
CA ALA A 71 -26.86 -5.63 4.98
C ALA A 71 -25.76 -6.69 4.97
N PRO A 72 -26.09 -7.97 4.71
CA PRO A 72 -25.11 -9.00 4.46
C PRO A 72 -24.44 -8.75 3.10
N LEU A 73 -23.10 -8.87 3.03
CA LEU A 73 -22.33 -8.58 1.81
C LEU A 73 -22.09 -9.84 0.95
N ALA A 74 -22.35 -11.03 1.51
CA ALA A 74 -22.19 -12.31 0.84
C ALA A 74 -23.37 -13.23 1.15
N PRO A 75 -23.66 -14.23 0.30
CA PRO A 75 -24.67 -15.25 0.64
C PRO A 75 -24.21 -16.11 1.81
N GLY A 76 -25.17 -16.53 2.66
CA GLY A 76 -24.88 -17.37 3.81
C GLY A 76 -25.82 -17.14 4.99
N ALA A 77 -25.55 -17.84 6.09
CA ALA A 77 -26.24 -17.68 7.37
C ALA A 77 -25.50 -16.68 8.26
N TYR A 78 -26.23 -15.83 8.94
CA TYR A 78 -25.73 -14.80 9.84
C TYR A 78 -26.43 -14.88 11.19
N THR A 79 -25.68 -14.57 12.24
CA THR A 79 -26.20 -14.47 13.60
C THR A 79 -25.77 -13.13 14.19
N LEU A 80 -26.73 -12.30 14.59
CA LEU A 80 -26.47 -11.17 15.47
C LEU A 80 -26.44 -11.70 16.90
N PRO A 81 -25.31 -11.63 17.61
CA PRO A 81 -25.19 -12.21 18.94
C PRO A 81 -26.05 -11.48 19.96
N ALA A 82 -26.47 -12.20 20.99
CA ALA A 82 -27.08 -11.59 22.17
C ALA A 82 -26.12 -10.51 22.71
N SER A 83 -26.66 -9.33 22.96
CA SER A 83 -25.87 -8.13 23.31
C SER A 83 -26.44 -7.46 24.54
N GLN A 84 -25.62 -6.72 25.28
CA GLN A 84 -26.03 -6.02 26.46
C GLN A 84 -26.34 -4.54 26.18
N ILE A 85 -27.39 -4.02 26.81
CA ILE A 85 -27.81 -2.63 26.78
C ILE A 85 -27.79 -2.11 28.21
N ALA A 86 -26.91 -1.18 28.52
CA ALA A 86 -26.92 -0.52 29.82
C ALA A 86 -27.96 0.63 29.80
N VAL A 87 -28.81 0.63 30.78
CA VAL A 87 -29.93 1.57 30.91
C VAL A 87 -29.87 2.24 32.26
N THR A 88 -30.01 3.57 32.27
CA THR A 88 -30.14 4.40 33.47
C THR A 88 -31.43 5.19 33.36
N TRP A 89 -32.30 5.11 34.40
CA TRP A 89 -33.55 5.86 34.42
C TRP A 89 -33.80 6.49 35.78
N ALA A 90 -34.63 7.53 35.83
CA ALA A 90 -35.01 8.18 37.07
C ALA A 90 -35.90 7.23 37.93
N ASP A 91 -35.62 7.15 39.23
CA ASP A 91 -36.38 6.35 40.15
C ASP A 91 -37.81 6.94 40.32
N PRO A 92 -38.90 6.19 40.04
CA PRO A 92 -40.26 6.65 40.22
C PRO A 92 -40.63 6.90 41.70
N ASP A 93 -39.98 6.16 42.63
CA ASP A 93 -40.26 6.23 44.07
C ASP A 93 -39.43 7.25 44.80
N ALA A 94 -38.37 7.77 44.19
CA ALA A 94 -37.48 8.77 44.74
C ALA A 94 -37.22 9.91 43.75
N PRO A 95 -38.16 10.82 43.48
CA PRO A 95 -38.00 11.93 42.55
C PRO A 95 -36.85 12.82 42.94
N GLY A 96 -35.85 13.00 42.04
CA GLY A 96 -34.60 13.77 42.29
C GLY A 96 -33.53 12.98 43.07
N GLY A 97 -33.77 11.72 43.39
CA GLY A 97 -32.76 10.80 43.97
C GLY A 97 -31.75 10.27 42.95
N ALA A 98 -30.97 9.30 43.40
CA ALA A 98 -29.99 8.65 42.53
C ALA A 98 -30.75 7.82 41.46
N PRO A 99 -30.35 7.85 40.18
CA PRO A 99 -30.99 7.08 39.13
C PRO A 99 -30.73 5.59 39.30
N LEU A 100 -31.69 4.80 38.87
CA LEU A 100 -31.60 3.34 38.84
C LEU A 100 -30.82 2.92 37.58
N ARG A 101 -30.09 1.82 37.69
CA ARG A 101 -29.29 1.26 36.58
C ARG A 101 -29.55 -0.23 36.44
N THR A 102 -29.63 -0.68 35.18
CA THR A 102 -29.73 -2.10 34.87
C THR A 102 -29.05 -2.40 33.55
N THR A 103 -28.79 -3.69 33.31
CA THR A 103 -28.31 -4.18 32.04
C THR A 103 -29.33 -5.17 31.50
N LEU A 104 -29.82 -4.88 30.30
CA LEU A 104 -30.74 -5.77 29.56
C LEU A 104 -29.92 -6.56 28.53
N THR A 105 -30.29 -7.84 28.37
CA THR A 105 -29.68 -8.67 27.33
C THR A 105 -30.65 -8.84 26.18
N THR A 106 -30.24 -8.55 24.94
CA THR A 106 -31.05 -8.82 23.75
C THR A 106 -30.97 -10.29 23.39
N PRO A 107 -32.03 -10.88 22.79
CA PRO A 107 -31.90 -12.21 22.18
C PRO A 107 -30.91 -12.15 20.99
N ALA A 108 -30.35 -13.30 20.64
CA ALA A 108 -29.68 -13.49 19.36
C ALA A 108 -30.70 -13.49 18.22
N ILE A 109 -30.31 -13.05 17.03
CA ILE A 109 -31.14 -13.06 15.82
C ILE A 109 -30.35 -13.78 14.72
N ASP A 110 -30.98 -14.82 14.19
CA ASP A 110 -30.49 -15.55 13.02
C ASP A 110 -31.23 -15.08 11.77
N PHE A 111 -30.52 -14.92 10.67
CA PHE A 111 -31.08 -14.60 9.37
C PHE A 111 -30.19 -15.13 8.25
N ARG A 112 -30.67 -15.10 7.00
CA ARG A 112 -29.99 -15.62 5.83
C ARG A 112 -29.93 -14.61 4.70
N ALA A 113 -28.82 -14.61 3.99
CA ALA A 113 -28.69 -13.96 2.68
C ALA A 113 -28.70 -15.06 1.61
N ILE A 114 -29.68 -15.04 0.75
CA ILE A 114 -29.89 -16.04 -0.30
C ILE A 114 -29.74 -15.43 -1.68
N VAL A 115 -29.13 -16.17 -2.60
CA VAL A 115 -29.12 -15.84 -4.02
C VAL A 115 -30.38 -16.46 -4.63
N PRO A 116 -31.22 -15.69 -5.36
CA PRO A 116 -32.43 -16.24 -5.98
C PRO A 116 -32.13 -17.25 -7.09
N GLU A 117 -33.10 -18.13 -7.35
CA GLU A 117 -33.04 -19.05 -8.47
C GLU A 117 -32.87 -18.28 -9.81
N GLY A 118 -31.94 -18.72 -10.63
CA GLY A 118 -31.60 -18.08 -11.92
C GLY A 118 -30.60 -16.92 -11.82
N ALA A 119 -30.07 -16.63 -10.60
CA ALA A 119 -29.02 -15.63 -10.40
C ALA A 119 -27.70 -16.23 -9.83
N GLU A 120 -27.59 -17.55 -9.81
CA GLU A 120 -26.47 -18.28 -9.19
C GLU A 120 -25.15 -18.07 -9.91
N ASP A 121 -25.20 -17.71 -11.19
CA ASP A 121 -24.05 -17.46 -12.06
C ASP A 121 -23.57 -15.99 -12.05
N LEU A 122 -24.25 -15.11 -11.28
CA LEU A 122 -23.82 -13.72 -11.11
C LEU A 122 -22.58 -13.63 -10.19
N SER A 123 -21.48 -13.16 -10.78
CA SER A 123 -20.23 -12.93 -10.03
C SER A 123 -19.56 -11.63 -10.46
N PRO A 124 -19.54 -10.60 -9.57
CA PRO A 124 -20.17 -10.54 -8.26
C PRO A 124 -21.69 -10.53 -8.34
N PHE A 125 -22.36 -11.02 -7.29
CA PHE A 125 -23.82 -10.88 -7.16
C PHE A 125 -24.17 -9.42 -6.79
N ILE A 126 -24.97 -8.78 -7.61
CA ILE A 126 -25.47 -7.42 -7.41
C ILE A 126 -27.00 -7.46 -7.47
N ALA A 127 -27.67 -7.04 -6.41
CA ALA A 127 -29.11 -6.88 -6.36
C ALA A 127 -29.45 -5.39 -6.24
N ALA A 128 -30.27 -4.87 -7.12
CA ALA A 128 -30.62 -3.45 -7.19
C ALA A 128 -32.02 -3.27 -7.76
N ALA A 129 -32.63 -2.10 -7.57
CA ALA A 129 -33.87 -1.70 -8.23
C ALA A 129 -33.61 -1.23 -9.66
N ASP A 130 -32.48 -0.56 -9.87
CA ASP A 130 -32.01 -0.20 -11.20
C ASP A 130 -30.49 -0.11 -11.23
N LEU A 131 -29.90 -0.37 -12.41
CA LEU A 131 -28.48 -0.21 -12.68
C LEU A 131 -28.29 0.25 -14.11
N THR A 132 -27.66 1.41 -14.25
CA THR A 132 -27.29 1.98 -15.56
C THR A 132 -25.79 2.12 -15.69
N LEU A 133 -25.30 2.03 -16.91
CA LEU A 133 -23.89 2.14 -17.24
C LEU A 133 -23.73 3.14 -18.38
N GLU A 134 -22.86 4.12 -18.22
CA GLU A 134 -22.58 5.15 -19.21
C GLU A 134 -21.09 5.25 -19.48
N ARG A 135 -20.73 5.49 -20.76
CA ARG A 135 -19.39 5.86 -21.19
C ARG A 135 -19.42 7.23 -21.84
N ARG A 136 -18.64 8.13 -21.33
CA ARG A 136 -18.41 9.46 -21.91
C ARG A 136 -16.97 9.55 -22.39
N ILE A 137 -16.78 10.01 -23.61
CA ILE A 137 -15.46 10.23 -24.22
C ILE A 137 -15.33 11.72 -24.47
N GLU A 138 -14.24 12.32 -24.01
CA GLU A 138 -13.87 13.71 -24.25
C GLU A 138 -12.60 13.72 -25.09
N GLY A 139 -12.70 14.25 -26.31
CA GLY A 139 -11.71 14.20 -27.38
C GLY A 139 -12.18 13.36 -28.57
N GLU A 140 -11.38 13.31 -29.63
CA GLU A 140 -11.70 12.54 -30.84
C GLU A 140 -10.99 11.17 -30.78
N PRO A 141 -11.74 10.05 -30.75
CA PRO A 141 -11.13 8.72 -30.63
C PRO A 141 -10.48 8.21 -31.91
N GLN A 142 -10.76 8.81 -33.06
CA GLN A 142 -10.24 8.38 -34.35
C GLN A 142 -9.32 9.43 -34.97
N GLY A 143 -8.22 8.98 -35.58
CA GLY A 143 -7.27 9.88 -36.22
C GLY A 143 -6.47 10.73 -35.26
N MET A 144 -6.28 10.30 -34.01
CA MET A 144 -5.44 11.00 -33.03
C MET A 144 -4.01 11.12 -33.56
N THR A 145 -3.33 12.19 -33.18
CA THR A 145 -1.89 12.36 -33.44
C THR A 145 -1.08 12.24 -32.16
N ALA A 146 0.21 11.91 -32.30
CA ALA A 146 1.08 11.77 -31.14
C ALA A 146 1.11 13.05 -30.31
N GLY A 147 0.92 12.94 -29.00
CA GLY A 147 0.80 14.03 -28.04
C GLY A 147 -0.65 14.45 -27.73
N GLU A 148 -1.64 13.99 -28.48
CA GLU A 148 -3.05 14.21 -28.15
C GLU A 148 -3.53 13.30 -27.02
N ALA A 149 -4.48 13.77 -26.26
CA ALA A 149 -5.07 13.06 -25.14
C ALA A 149 -6.57 12.86 -25.31
N LEU A 150 -7.05 11.71 -24.87
CA LEU A 150 -8.47 11.34 -24.82
C LEU A 150 -8.84 11.02 -23.37
N SER A 151 -9.94 11.56 -22.85
CA SER A 151 -10.45 11.20 -21.54
C SER A 151 -11.68 10.29 -21.67
N VAL A 152 -11.65 9.15 -21.03
CA VAL A 152 -12.75 8.19 -20.97
C VAL A 152 -13.29 8.16 -19.54
N THR A 153 -14.55 8.51 -19.35
CA THR A 153 -15.25 8.41 -18.07
C THR A 153 -16.30 7.31 -18.17
N LEU A 154 -16.22 6.36 -17.25
CA LEU A 154 -17.22 5.30 -17.07
C LEU A 154 -17.99 5.62 -15.79
N THR A 155 -19.32 5.66 -15.87
CA THR A 155 -20.18 5.89 -14.73
C THR A 155 -21.20 4.77 -14.62
N ALA A 156 -21.19 4.07 -13.49
CA ALA A 156 -22.26 3.15 -13.13
C ALA A 156 -23.14 3.81 -12.06
N THR A 157 -24.43 3.90 -12.32
CA THR A 157 -25.43 4.39 -11.36
C THR A 157 -26.27 3.23 -10.87
N ILE A 158 -26.38 3.11 -9.56
CA ILE A 158 -27.14 2.02 -8.90
C ILE A 158 -28.23 2.61 -8.00
N GLU A 159 -29.43 2.04 -8.07
CA GLU A 159 -30.56 2.36 -7.18
C GLU A 159 -30.99 1.16 -6.36
N GLY A 160 -31.36 1.39 -5.11
CA GLY A 160 -31.78 0.33 -4.18
C GLY A 160 -30.61 -0.42 -3.52
N ALA A 161 -29.36 -0.07 -3.88
CA ALA A 161 -28.18 -0.66 -3.28
C ALA A 161 -27.04 0.35 -3.16
N SER A 162 -25.97 -0.03 -2.47
CA SER A 162 -24.77 0.80 -2.32
C SER A 162 -23.86 0.69 -3.54
N PRO A 163 -23.29 1.80 -4.05
CA PRO A 163 -22.31 1.77 -5.13
C PRO A 163 -21.01 1.04 -4.75
N MET A 164 -20.76 0.79 -3.48
CA MET A 164 -19.63 -0.02 -3.01
C MET A 164 -19.70 -1.50 -3.43
N LEU A 165 -20.89 -1.98 -3.82
CA LEU A 165 -21.09 -3.35 -4.33
C LEU A 165 -20.70 -3.48 -5.81
N LEU A 166 -20.54 -2.36 -6.52
CA LEU A 166 -20.12 -2.38 -7.92
C LEU A 166 -18.65 -2.78 -8.04
N PRO A 167 -18.32 -3.72 -8.94
CA PRO A 167 -16.92 -4.06 -9.23
C PRO A 167 -16.20 -2.90 -9.92
N PRO A 168 -14.86 -2.96 -10.04
CA PRO A 168 -14.14 -2.11 -10.99
C PRO A 168 -14.78 -2.20 -12.38
N LEU A 169 -15.02 -1.03 -13.01
CA LEU A 169 -15.80 -0.98 -14.25
C LEU A 169 -14.99 -1.50 -15.43
N ALA A 170 -13.72 -1.09 -15.54
CA ALA A 170 -12.84 -1.61 -16.58
C ALA A 170 -11.37 -1.51 -16.16
N PRO A 171 -10.55 -2.49 -16.49
CA PRO A 171 -9.11 -2.34 -16.42
C PRO A 171 -8.66 -1.29 -17.47
N PRO A 172 -7.52 -0.60 -17.26
CA PRO A 172 -6.96 0.28 -18.28
C PRO A 172 -6.73 -0.49 -19.59
N PRO A 173 -7.21 0.02 -20.73
CA PRO A 173 -7.09 -0.67 -21.99
C PRO A 173 -5.62 -0.72 -22.45
N ALA A 174 -5.18 -1.86 -22.98
CA ALA A 174 -3.88 -2.01 -23.60
C ALA A 174 -4.05 -1.80 -25.13
N ILE A 175 -3.94 -0.56 -25.59
CA ILE A 175 -4.06 -0.18 -26.99
C ILE A 175 -2.69 0.24 -27.51
N GLU A 176 -2.27 -0.31 -28.65
CA GLU A 176 -1.00 0.05 -29.26
C GLU A 176 -0.95 1.54 -29.60
N GLY A 177 0.17 2.19 -29.28
CA GLY A 177 0.36 3.63 -29.48
C GLY A 177 -0.27 4.53 -28.42
N LEU A 178 -0.98 3.99 -27.43
CA LEU A 178 -1.58 4.74 -26.34
C LEU A 178 -1.00 4.34 -24.97
N ALA A 179 -0.75 5.34 -24.14
CA ALA A 179 -0.49 5.15 -22.71
C ALA A 179 -1.75 5.46 -21.91
N ALA A 180 -2.15 4.56 -21.01
CA ALA A 180 -3.33 4.69 -20.19
C ALA A 180 -2.93 5.12 -18.75
N TYR A 181 -3.59 6.16 -18.24
CA TYR A 181 -3.42 6.72 -16.92
C TYR A 181 -4.77 6.71 -16.20
N PRO A 182 -5.06 5.70 -15.37
CA PRO A 182 -6.29 5.65 -14.61
C PRO A 182 -6.24 6.62 -13.43
N ASP A 183 -7.33 7.32 -13.18
CA ASP A 183 -7.55 8.11 -11.98
C ASP A 183 -8.08 7.20 -10.84
N GLU A 184 -8.09 7.73 -9.62
CA GLU A 184 -8.70 7.03 -8.47
C GLU A 184 -10.23 6.98 -8.66
N PRO A 185 -10.88 5.80 -8.45
CA PRO A 185 -12.31 5.66 -8.56
C PRO A 185 -13.07 6.54 -7.55
N GLU A 186 -14.06 7.28 -8.03
CA GLU A 186 -14.95 8.09 -7.19
C GLU A 186 -16.24 7.31 -6.91
N LEU A 187 -16.60 7.18 -5.62
CA LEU A 187 -17.84 6.59 -5.16
C LEU A 187 -18.67 7.64 -4.42
N VAL A 188 -19.84 7.93 -4.94
CA VAL A 188 -20.80 8.84 -4.30
C VAL A 188 -22.02 8.03 -3.89
N GLU A 189 -22.31 7.99 -2.59
CA GLU A 189 -23.48 7.30 -2.05
C GLU A 189 -24.47 8.31 -1.49
N THR A 190 -25.73 8.12 -1.80
CA THR A 190 -26.85 8.94 -1.33
C THR A 190 -27.92 8.05 -0.70
N GLN A 191 -28.65 8.61 0.24
CA GLN A 191 -29.82 7.95 0.81
C GLN A 191 -31.03 8.90 0.79
N ALA A 192 -32.05 8.53 0.05
CA ALA A 192 -33.27 9.30 -0.02
C ALA A 192 -34.47 8.39 0.32
N ARG A 193 -35.34 8.87 1.22
CA ARG A 193 -36.57 8.14 1.65
C ARG A 193 -36.31 6.69 2.11
N GLY A 194 -35.13 6.45 2.70
CA GLY A 194 -34.73 5.13 3.18
C GLY A 194 -34.09 4.21 2.13
N ARG A 195 -34.10 4.56 0.84
CA ARG A 195 -33.43 3.81 -0.24
C ARG A 195 -32.01 4.34 -0.44
N LEU A 196 -31.09 3.42 -0.61
CA LEU A 196 -29.72 3.73 -1.02
C LEU A 196 -29.66 3.89 -2.52
N SER A 197 -28.82 4.80 -3.00
CA SER A 197 -28.44 4.94 -4.39
C SER A 197 -27.06 5.54 -4.48
N GLY A 198 -26.46 5.51 -5.64
CA GLY A 198 -25.18 6.18 -5.83
C GLY A 198 -24.53 5.87 -7.16
N THR A 199 -23.35 6.43 -7.32
CA THR A 199 -22.56 6.28 -8.54
C THR A 199 -21.16 5.78 -8.22
N ARG A 200 -20.62 4.98 -9.12
CA ARG A 200 -19.19 4.68 -9.23
C ARG A 200 -18.70 5.26 -10.54
N THR A 201 -17.75 6.20 -10.45
CA THR A 201 -17.14 6.85 -11.60
C THR A 201 -15.68 6.49 -11.69
N GLU A 202 -15.25 6.01 -12.84
CA GLU A 202 -13.86 5.72 -13.16
C GLU A 202 -13.45 6.54 -14.39
N ARG A 203 -12.32 7.23 -14.30
CA ARG A 203 -11.77 8.03 -15.39
C ARG A 203 -10.42 7.48 -15.79
N ILE A 204 -10.18 7.43 -17.09
CA ILE A 204 -8.91 6.99 -17.67
C ILE A 204 -8.51 8.03 -18.71
N SER A 205 -7.32 8.61 -18.55
CA SER A 205 -6.70 9.47 -19.55
C SER A 205 -5.83 8.61 -20.47
N LEU A 206 -6.06 8.69 -21.75
CA LEU A 206 -5.30 8.01 -22.79
C LEU A 206 -4.47 9.02 -23.56
N LEU A 207 -3.14 8.84 -23.57
CA LEU A 207 -2.20 9.73 -24.26
C LEU A 207 -1.62 9.01 -25.49
N ALA A 208 -1.77 9.61 -26.66
CA ALA A 208 -1.17 9.10 -27.90
C ALA A 208 0.34 9.28 -27.89
N GLN A 209 1.09 8.20 -27.98
CA GLN A 209 2.57 8.18 -28.02
C GLN A 209 3.12 7.86 -29.40
N GLY A 210 2.31 7.28 -30.29
CA GLY A 210 2.69 6.93 -31.65
C GLY A 210 1.55 6.23 -32.36
N GLY A 211 1.73 5.92 -33.65
CA GLY A 211 0.72 5.25 -34.47
C GLY A 211 0.32 3.90 -33.89
N GLY A 212 -0.97 3.60 -33.96
CA GLY A 212 -1.56 2.36 -33.47
C GLY A 212 -3.08 2.37 -33.58
N ALA A 213 -3.69 1.20 -33.38
CA ALA A 213 -5.15 1.09 -33.39
C ALA A 213 -5.59 0.01 -32.39
N GLY A 214 -6.82 0.17 -31.89
CA GLY A 214 -7.46 -0.79 -31.00
C GLY A 214 -8.88 -0.37 -30.69
N GLU A 215 -9.43 -0.90 -29.61
CA GLU A 215 -10.77 -0.54 -29.17
C GLU A 215 -10.85 -0.45 -27.65
N LEU A 216 -11.67 0.45 -27.15
CA LEU A 216 -12.20 0.35 -25.81
C LEU A 216 -13.23 -0.77 -25.82
N PRO A 217 -13.06 -1.83 -25.01
CA PRO A 217 -13.96 -2.97 -25.07
C PRO A 217 -15.38 -2.57 -24.66
N ALA A 218 -16.36 -3.31 -25.16
CA ALA A 218 -17.70 -3.27 -24.61
C ALA A 218 -17.65 -3.67 -23.13
N LEU A 219 -18.47 -3.02 -22.31
CA LEU A 219 -18.61 -3.36 -20.89
C LEU A 219 -20.04 -3.75 -20.62
N ALA A 220 -20.25 -4.87 -19.92
CA ALA A 220 -21.55 -5.38 -19.51
C ALA A 220 -21.51 -5.76 -18.03
N LEU A 221 -22.46 -5.24 -17.26
CA LEU A 221 -22.70 -5.60 -15.87
C LEU A 221 -24.03 -6.31 -15.77
N ARG A 222 -24.01 -7.56 -15.32
CA ARG A 222 -25.23 -8.34 -15.04
C ARG A 222 -25.59 -8.17 -13.58
N TRP A 223 -26.88 -8.02 -13.32
CA TRP A 223 -27.41 -7.74 -11.99
C TRP A 223 -28.81 -8.32 -11.80
N TRP A 224 -29.20 -8.56 -10.56
CA TRP A 224 -30.53 -9.00 -10.18
C TRP A 224 -31.43 -7.79 -9.94
N ASP A 225 -32.49 -7.65 -10.73
CA ASP A 225 -33.53 -6.64 -10.53
C ASP A 225 -34.48 -7.14 -9.42
N ILE A 226 -34.52 -6.38 -8.29
CA ILE A 226 -35.31 -6.74 -7.13
C ILE A 226 -36.81 -6.48 -7.33
N ASP A 227 -37.19 -5.57 -8.22
CA ASP A 227 -38.57 -5.21 -8.51
C ASP A 227 -39.20 -6.17 -9.54
N GLU A 228 -38.43 -6.64 -10.52
CA GLU A 228 -38.89 -7.57 -11.57
C GLU A 228 -38.48 -9.04 -11.31
N ALA A 229 -37.69 -9.30 -10.26
CA ALA A 229 -37.20 -10.63 -9.87
C ALA A 229 -36.56 -11.41 -11.06
N ARG A 230 -35.67 -10.76 -11.80
CA ARG A 230 -34.93 -11.34 -12.94
C ARG A 230 -33.56 -10.73 -13.12
N VAL A 231 -32.70 -11.45 -13.84
CA VAL A 231 -31.39 -10.93 -14.23
C VAL A 231 -31.55 -9.93 -15.38
N LYS A 232 -30.93 -8.76 -15.24
CA LYS A 232 -30.78 -7.73 -16.26
C LYS A 232 -29.32 -7.48 -16.58
N THR A 233 -29.08 -6.78 -17.69
CA THR A 233 -27.72 -6.38 -18.11
C THR A 233 -27.72 -4.90 -18.45
N ALA A 234 -26.79 -4.17 -17.84
CA ALA A 234 -26.44 -2.81 -18.23
C ALA A 234 -25.16 -2.89 -19.09
N GLU A 235 -25.18 -2.26 -20.27
CA GLU A 235 -24.06 -2.38 -21.20
C GLU A 235 -23.73 -1.05 -21.89
N VAL A 236 -22.46 -0.92 -22.26
CA VAL A 236 -21.98 0.12 -23.18
C VAL A 236 -21.21 -0.52 -24.32
N PRO A 237 -21.38 -0.02 -25.56
CA PRO A 237 -20.74 -0.61 -26.74
C PRO A 237 -19.22 -0.40 -26.74
N ALA A 238 -18.50 -1.21 -27.52
CA ALA A 238 -17.10 -0.98 -27.82
C ALA A 238 -16.92 0.31 -28.65
N VAL A 239 -15.76 0.96 -28.52
CA VAL A 239 -15.41 2.16 -29.28
C VAL A 239 -14.03 1.99 -29.89
N ALA A 240 -13.94 2.07 -31.21
CA ALA A 240 -12.68 2.02 -31.92
C ALA A 240 -11.84 3.27 -31.68
N ILE A 241 -10.55 3.09 -31.46
CA ILE A 241 -9.56 4.16 -31.32
C ILE A 241 -8.46 3.96 -32.35
N SER A 242 -8.01 5.04 -32.98
CA SER A 242 -6.87 5.02 -33.88
C SER A 242 -5.97 6.22 -33.68
N VAL A 243 -4.67 5.99 -33.75
CA VAL A 243 -3.62 7.02 -33.68
C VAL A 243 -2.84 6.98 -34.99
N GLU A 244 -2.73 8.13 -35.67
CA GLU A 244 -1.96 8.29 -36.88
C GLU A 244 -0.49 8.49 -36.60
N GLY A 245 0.38 8.01 -37.52
CA GLY A 245 1.82 8.22 -37.44
C GLY A 245 2.62 6.91 -37.39
N PRO A 246 3.95 7.02 -37.25
CA PRO A 246 4.80 5.86 -37.10
C PRO A 246 4.48 5.18 -35.75
N PRO A 247 4.62 3.84 -35.67
CA PRO A 247 4.43 3.12 -34.41
C PRO A 247 5.19 3.77 -33.27
N ALA A 248 4.60 3.83 -32.09
CA ALA A 248 5.30 4.29 -30.90
C ALA A 248 6.60 3.49 -30.78
N ALA A 249 7.73 4.20 -30.64
CA ALA A 249 8.98 3.52 -30.34
C ALA A 249 8.75 2.75 -29.03
N SER A 250 8.46 1.46 -29.18
CA SER A 250 8.33 0.57 -28.02
C SER A 250 9.59 0.81 -27.20
N ALA A 251 9.44 1.29 -25.98
CA ALA A 251 10.55 1.30 -25.03
C ALA A 251 11.00 -0.15 -24.96
N ALA A 252 12.04 -0.46 -25.77
CA ALA A 252 12.54 -1.81 -25.94
C ALA A 252 12.71 -2.38 -24.53
N ALA A 253 11.97 -3.43 -24.25
CA ALA A 253 12.10 -4.11 -22.94
C ALA A 253 13.60 -4.28 -22.74
N PRO A 254 14.17 -3.81 -21.61
CA PRO A 254 15.61 -3.75 -21.45
C PRO A 254 16.18 -5.14 -21.72
N ASP A 255 16.97 -5.24 -22.79
CA ASP A 255 17.51 -6.49 -23.33
C ASP A 255 18.03 -7.33 -22.17
N PRO A 256 17.45 -8.50 -21.87
CA PRO A 256 17.91 -9.35 -20.78
C PRO A 256 19.39 -9.74 -20.97
N ALA A 257 19.86 -9.80 -22.23
CA ALA A 257 21.27 -10.02 -22.54
C ALA A 257 22.13 -8.80 -22.19
N ALA A 258 21.60 -7.58 -22.32
CA ALA A 258 22.33 -6.38 -21.88
C ALA A 258 22.47 -6.33 -20.35
N ARG A 259 21.43 -6.72 -19.60
CA ARG A 259 21.50 -6.84 -18.14
C ARG A 259 22.48 -7.92 -17.70
N LEU A 260 22.47 -9.07 -18.39
CA LEU A 260 23.41 -10.16 -18.11
C LEU A 260 24.87 -9.73 -18.41
N ARG A 261 25.11 -9.04 -19.53
CA ARG A 261 26.43 -8.48 -19.87
C ARG A 261 26.90 -7.47 -18.82
N LEU A 262 26.04 -6.56 -18.41
CA LEU A 262 26.36 -5.59 -17.35
C LEU A 262 26.67 -6.30 -16.02
N ALA A 263 25.89 -7.30 -15.63
CA ALA A 263 26.15 -8.09 -14.43
C ALA A 263 27.47 -8.85 -14.49
N LEU A 264 27.82 -9.42 -15.66
CA LEU A 264 29.11 -10.08 -15.90
C LEU A 264 30.29 -9.10 -15.82
N TRP A 265 30.16 -7.90 -16.40
CA TRP A 265 31.20 -6.88 -16.32
C TRP A 265 31.39 -6.36 -14.89
N VAL A 266 30.31 -6.12 -14.16
CA VAL A 266 30.37 -5.74 -12.75
C VAL A 266 30.97 -6.86 -11.90
N GLY A 267 30.57 -8.12 -12.13
CA GLY A 267 31.13 -9.29 -11.44
C GLY A 267 32.63 -9.46 -11.72
N ALA A 268 33.06 -9.32 -12.99
CA ALA A 268 34.47 -9.37 -13.37
C ALA A 268 35.28 -8.23 -12.73
N GLY A 269 34.71 -7.03 -12.68
CA GLY A 269 35.36 -5.89 -12.01
C GLY A 269 35.56 -6.10 -10.51
N VAL A 270 34.54 -6.61 -9.82
CA VAL A 270 34.63 -6.96 -8.39
C VAL A 270 35.66 -8.07 -8.16
N ALA A 271 35.64 -9.13 -8.98
CA ALA A 271 36.61 -10.22 -8.88
C ALA A 271 38.07 -9.73 -9.09
N ALA A 272 38.28 -8.86 -10.09
CA ALA A 272 39.59 -8.25 -10.34
C ALA A 272 40.03 -7.36 -9.16
N ALA A 273 39.14 -6.57 -8.57
CA ALA A 273 39.45 -5.74 -7.41
C ALA A 273 39.81 -6.58 -6.18
N LEU A 274 39.09 -7.68 -5.93
CA LEU A 274 39.38 -8.60 -4.84
C LEU A 274 40.71 -9.31 -5.04
N LEU A 275 41.02 -9.73 -6.28
CA LEU A 275 42.31 -10.33 -6.65
C LEU A 275 43.45 -9.34 -6.45
N ALA A 276 43.30 -8.10 -6.90
CA ALA A 276 44.30 -7.05 -6.70
C ALA A 276 44.54 -6.76 -5.21
N LEU A 277 43.47 -6.72 -4.40
CA LEU A 277 43.56 -6.54 -2.96
C LEU A 277 44.27 -7.72 -2.27
N TRP A 278 43.98 -8.93 -2.71
CA TRP A 278 44.62 -10.14 -2.22
C TRP A 278 46.13 -10.17 -2.57
N LEU A 279 46.50 -9.85 -3.83
CA LEU A 279 47.84 -9.74 -4.27
C LEU A 279 48.61 -8.63 -3.52
N ALA A 280 47.99 -7.47 -3.33
CA ALA A 280 48.56 -6.36 -2.56
C ALA A 280 48.85 -6.77 -1.10
N ARG A 281 47.89 -7.45 -0.46
CA ARG A 281 48.10 -7.98 0.91
C ARG A 281 49.17 -9.03 0.98
N ARG A 282 49.30 -9.88 -0.04
CA ARG A 282 50.31 -10.96 -0.07
C ARG A 282 51.71 -10.37 -0.36
N ALA A 283 51.83 -9.34 -1.21
CA ALA A 283 53.07 -8.70 -1.57
C ALA A 283 53.53 -7.63 -0.54
N ALA A 284 52.63 -7.03 0.22
CA ALA A 284 52.97 -5.98 1.19
C ALA A 284 53.96 -6.41 2.29
N PRO A 285 53.91 -7.59 2.88
CA PRO A 285 54.86 -7.99 3.92
C PRO A 285 56.31 -8.10 3.41
N PRO A 286 56.62 -8.75 2.26
CA PRO A 286 58.01 -8.86 1.78
C PRO A 286 58.55 -7.52 1.30
N LEU A 287 57.72 -6.68 0.63
CA LEU A 287 58.12 -5.34 0.20
C LEU A 287 58.44 -4.41 1.37
N ARG A 288 57.62 -4.43 2.44
CA ARG A 288 57.85 -3.63 3.64
C ARG A 288 59.14 -4.08 4.36
N ARG A 289 59.38 -5.41 4.45
CA ARG A 289 60.62 -5.96 5.02
C ARG A 289 61.84 -5.54 4.19
N GLY A 290 61.76 -5.62 2.85
CA GLY A 290 62.85 -5.20 1.96
C GLY A 290 63.17 -3.70 2.06
N LEU A 291 62.16 -2.85 2.12
CA LEU A 291 62.32 -1.40 2.29
C LEU A 291 62.87 -1.06 3.69
N ALA A 292 62.39 -1.72 4.73
CA ALA A 292 62.89 -1.58 6.09
C ALA A 292 64.39 -2.01 6.21
N ALA A 293 64.74 -3.13 5.59
CA ALA A 293 66.11 -3.62 5.56
C ALA A 293 67.04 -2.63 4.80
N ARG A 294 66.64 -2.09 3.64
CA ARG A 294 67.38 -1.09 2.90
C ARG A 294 67.55 0.21 3.70
N ARG A 295 66.53 0.64 4.42
CA ARG A 295 66.56 1.83 5.28
C ARG A 295 67.50 1.63 6.46
N ALA A 296 67.44 0.43 7.11
CA ALA A 296 68.36 0.06 8.19
C ALA A 296 69.82 0.01 7.71
N ALA A 297 70.09 -0.57 6.53
CA ALA A 297 71.43 -0.63 5.92
C ALA A 297 71.97 0.76 5.60
N ARG A 298 71.13 1.68 5.07
CA ARG A 298 71.52 3.06 4.85
C ARG A 298 71.89 3.81 6.14
N LEU A 299 71.08 3.65 7.16
CA LEU A 299 71.34 4.31 8.45
C LEU A 299 72.59 3.71 9.16
N ALA A 300 72.93 2.44 8.87
CA ALA A 300 74.09 1.76 9.43
C ALA A 300 75.37 2.04 8.65
N SER A 301 75.32 2.69 7.47
CA SER A 301 76.47 2.90 6.65
C SER A 301 77.47 3.98 7.18
N ALA A 302 78.76 3.80 6.94
CA ALA A 302 79.80 4.74 7.29
C ALA A 302 79.59 6.13 6.59
N ALA A 303 78.98 6.13 5.38
CA ALA A 303 78.63 7.34 4.66
C ALA A 303 77.54 8.16 5.40
N HIS A 304 76.55 7.53 6.04
CA HIS A 304 75.51 8.20 6.85
C HIS A 304 76.11 8.78 8.13
N ALA A 305 76.99 8.07 8.79
CA ALA A 305 77.76 8.56 9.96
C ALA A 305 78.63 9.72 9.62
N TRP A 306 79.33 9.70 8.43
CA TRP A 306 80.09 10.80 7.90
C TRP A 306 79.28 12.07 7.63
N ALA A 307 78.10 11.90 7.04
CA ALA A 307 77.18 13.01 6.85
C ALA A 307 76.71 13.65 8.17
N GLY A 308 76.55 12.89 9.19
CA GLY A 308 76.22 13.32 10.58
C GLY A 308 77.42 14.13 11.16
N LEU A 309 78.61 13.65 11.00
CA LEU A 309 79.83 14.34 11.46
C LEU A 309 80.01 15.67 10.73
N GLN A 310 79.79 15.70 9.42
CA GLN A 310 79.86 16.95 8.64
C GLN A 310 78.77 17.97 9.06
N ALA A 311 77.59 17.48 9.42
CA ALA A 311 76.54 18.35 9.91
C ALA A 311 76.85 18.95 11.27
N ALA A 312 77.42 18.18 12.20
CA ALA A 312 77.92 18.69 13.49
C ALA A 312 79.03 19.70 13.36
N LEU A 313 79.95 19.47 12.44
CA LEU A 313 81.02 20.42 12.09
C LEU A 313 80.51 21.77 11.53
N ARG A 314 79.53 21.69 10.62
CA ARG A 314 78.87 22.90 10.07
C ARG A 314 78.12 23.71 11.09
N ALA A 315 77.44 22.99 12.00
CA ALA A 315 76.67 23.60 13.08
C ALA A 315 77.53 24.18 14.22
N ARG A 316 78.88 23.91 14.19
CA ARG A 316 79.82 24.26 15.23
C ARG A 316 79.40 23.80 16.65
N ASP A 317 78.71 22.67 16.70
CA ASP A 317 78.21 22.08 17.93
C ASP A 317 79.33 21.19 18.55
N ALA A 318 80.01 21.70 19.50
CA ALA A 318 81.11 20.98 20.18
C ALA A 318 80.65 19.79 20.98
N ALA A 319 79.39 19.81 21.46
CA ALA A 319 78.80 18.68 22.22
C ALA A 319 78.44 17.50 21.33
N ALA A 320 77.98 17.77 20.09
CA ALA A 320 77.59 16.73 19.10
C ALA A 320 78.81 16.19 18.33
N LEU A 321 79.98 16.89 18.29
CA LEU A 321 81.12 16.49 17.53
C LEU A 321 81.79 15.21 17.97
N ARG A 322 81.93 15.02 19.27
CA ARG A 322 82.58 13.85 19.87
C ARG A 322 81.79 12.54 19.64
N PRO A 323 80.50 12.49 19.91
CA PRO A 323 79.72 11.28 19.64
C PRO A 323 79.53 10.99 18.13
N ALA A 324 79.54 12.02 17.27
CA ALA A 324 79.48 11.83 15.82
C ALA A 324 80.78 11.29 15.26
N LEU A 325 81.95 11.71 15.80
CA LEU A 325 83.24 11.19 15.44
C LEU A 325 83.46 9.75 15.85
N ASP A 326 83.06 9.40 17.11
CA ASP A 326 83.12 8.05 17.65
C ASP A 326 82.23 7.08 16.85
N LEU A 327 81.06 7.57 16.47
CA LEU A 327 80.06 6.79 15.66
C LEU A 327 80.66 6.52 14.25
N TRP A 328 81.27 7.55 13.58
CA TRP A 328 81.87 7.36 12.30
C TRP A 328 83.06 6.47 12.35
N ALA A 329 83.94 6.63 13.33
CA ALA A 329 85.16 5.80 13.50
C ALA A 329 84.79 4.34 13.76
N SER A 330 83.81 4.09 14.58
CA SER A 330 83.34 2.70 14.87
C SER A 330 82.81 2.01 13.61
N ARG A 331 82.13 2.75 12.73
CA ARG A 331 81.52 2.20 11.51
C ARG A 331 82.57 2.02 10.39
N VAL A 332 83.60 2.91 10.27
CA VAL A 332 84.73 2.73 9.36
C VAL A 332 85.55 1.54 9.77
N ALA A 333 85.83 1.35 11.04
CA ALA A 333 86.52 0.18 11.56
C ALA A 333 85.71 -1.15 11.41
N GLY A 334 84.39 -1.07 11.41
CA GLY A 334 83.48 -2.21 11.13
C GLY A 334 83.50 -2.58 9.64
N ASP A 335 83.53 -1.59 8.75
CA ASP A 335 83.48 -1.81 7.32
C ASP A 335 84.78 -2.44 6.82
N GLN A 336 85.92 -2.06 7.42
CA GLN A 336 87.27 -2.65 7.11
C GLN A 336 87.37 -4.12 7.57
N ARG A 337 86.64 -4.58 8.58
CA ARG A 337 86.61 -5.98 9.02
C ARG A 337 85.65 -6.85 8.16
N GLN A 338 84.79 -6.25 7.35
CA GLN A 338 83.87 -6.96 6.46
C GLN A 338 84.30 -6.97 5.00
N ALA A 339 85.40 -6.33 4.67
CA ALA A 339 85.99 -6.39 3.32
C ALA A 339 86.50 -7.85 3.12
N PRO A 340 86.01 -8.58 2.13
CA PRO A 340 86.56 -9.90 1.83
C PRO A 340 88.02 -9.71 1.38
N ALA A 341 88.86 -10.56 1.95
CA ALA A 341 90.27 -10.67 1.51
C ALA A 341 90.28 -11.13 0.04
N VAL A 342 90.46 -10.20 -0.87
CA VAL A 342 90.81 -10.52 -2.25
C VAL A 342 92.29 -10.85 -2.21
N GLN A 343 92.59 -12.12 -1.91
CA GLN A 343 93.93 -12.65 -2.12
C GLN A 343 93.92 -13.48 -3.39
N SER A 344 94.70 -12.94 -4.34
CA SER A 344 95.55 -13.63 -5.29
C SER A 344 95.05 -14.83 -6.05
N ALA A 345 94.78 -14.67 -7.29
CA ALA A 345 95.13 -15.68 -8.28
C ALA A 345 95.97 -14.97 -9.37
N LEU A 346 97.25 -15.18 -9.32
CA LEU A 346 98.13 -15.25 -10.47
C LEU A 346 97.93 -16.64 -11.09
#